data_959d65d4ec836a659eeb4742fa452c4c
#
_entry.id   959d65d4ec836a659eeb4742fa452c4c
#
_cell.length_a   1.000
_cell.length_b   1.000
_cell.length_c   1.000
_cell.angle_alpha   90.00
_cell.angle_beta   90.00
_cell.angle_gamma   90.00
#
_symmetry.space_group_name_H-M   'P 1'
#
loop_
_entity.id
_entity.type
_entity.pdbx_description
1 polymer ?
#
loop_
_entity_poly.entity_id
_entity_poly.type
_entity_poly.pdbx_seq_one_letter_code
_entity_poly.pdbx_strand_id
1 'polypeptide(L)'
;MEGEESPEFYVEKILESFGYPPAPARIYAQLLFSERPKTITELANETGLGKSTVSTALRLLEHDGLVYSTKVGKKKLYHARSAFNRLLMFPERILKEYVVPLRKLLEQTPDKNEKILNDVKEFEELAKEILRLLNDFSKT
;
A
#
# COMPACT_ATOMS: atom_id res chain seq x y z
N MET A 1 -7.34 24.73 8.70
CA MET A 1 -5.97 24.44 9.14
C MET A 1 -5.11 24.09 7.92
N GLU A 2 -3.94 24.67 7.91
CA GLU A 2 -3.05 24.56 6.73
C GLU A 2 -2.72 23.11 6.36
N GLY A 3 -2.45 22.26 7.35
CA GLY A 3 -2.10 20.86 7.11
C GLY A 3 -3.20 20.04 6.46
N GLU A 4 -4.45 20.36 6.78
CA GLU A 4 -5.61 19.64 6.28
C GLU A 4 -5.98 19.99 4.84
N GLU A 5 -5.45 21.10 4.33
CA GLU A 5 -5.73 21.57 2.98
C GLU A 5 -4.60 21.24 2.00
N SER A 6 -3.50 20.68 2.50
CA SER A 6 -2.36 20.40 1.64
C SER A 6 -2.58 19.11 0.83
N PRO A 7 -2.03 19.06 -0.39
CA PRO A 7 -2.06 17.83 -1.16
C PRO A 7 -1.43 16.64 -0.43
N GLU A 8 -0.36 16.91 0.33
CA GLU A 8 0.33 15.89 1.11
C GLU A 8 -0.59 15.25 2.13
N PHE A 9 -1.40 16.06 2.81
CA PHE A 9 -2.37 15.56 3.78
C PHE A 9 -3.33 14.55 3.15
N TYR A 10 -3.87 14.87 1.98
CA TYR A 10 -4.82 13.99 1.31
C TYR A 10 -4.17 12.71 0.81
N VAL A 11 -2.93 12.79 0.32
CA VAL A 11 -2.18 11.58 -0.06
C VAL A 11 -1.96 10.69 1.15
N GLU A 12 -1.60 11.25 2.29
CA GLU A 12 -1.46 10.50 3.53
C GLU A 12 -2.76 9.77 3.87
N LYS A 13 -3.90 10.47 3.78
CA LYS A 13 -5.20 9.88 4.10
C LYS A 13 -5.59 8.77 3.13
N ILE A 14 -5.24 8.91 1.85
CA ILE A 14 -5.46 7.86 0.87
C ILE A 14 -4.70 6.59 1.28
N LEU A 15 -3.41 6.72 1.59
CA LEU A 15 -2.61 5.57 2.00
C LEU A 15 -3.12 4.96 3.30
N GLU A 16 -3.45 5.78 4.29
CA GLU A 16 -3.99 5.28 5.55
C GLU A 16 -5.30 4.52 5.33
N SER A 17 -6.13 4.98 4.37
CA SER A 17 -7.37 4.30 4.02
C SER A 17 -7.14 2.91 3.44
N PHE A 18 -5.98 2.69 2.84
CA PHE A 18 -5.58 1.37 2.34
C PHE A 18 -4.82 0.55 3.37
N GLY A 19 -4.75 1.04 4.62
CA GLY A 19 -4.17 0.29 5.72
C GLY A 19 -2.72 0.62 6.05
N TYR A 20 -2.14 1.62 5.41
CA TYR A 20 -0.77 2.02 5.75
C TYR A 20 -0.74 2.72 7.10
N PRO A 21 0.26 2.40 7.93
CA PRO A 21 0.51 3.18 9.15
C PRO A 21 0.85 4.63 8.82
N PRO A 22 0.72 5.56 9.78
CA PRO A 22 0.99 6.98 9.53
C PRO A 22 2.39 7.29 9.00
N ALA A 23 3.42 6.61 9.48
CA ALA A 23 4.80 6.91 9.06
C ALA A 23 5.04 6.63 7.58
N PRO A 24 4.73 5.43 7.04
CA PRO A 24 4.85 5.20 5.60
C PRO A 24 4.01 6.15 4.77
N ALA A 25 2.79 6.46 5.22
CA ALA A 25 1.91 7.39 4.51
C ALA A 25 2.54 8.77 4.39
N ARG A 26 3.11 9.27 5.48
CA ARG A 26 3.77 10.57 5.51
C ARG A 26 5.00 10.60 4.61
N ILE A 27 5.82 9.55 4.67
CA ILE A 27 7.05 9.47 3.88
C ILE A 27 6.72 9.41 2.39
N TYR A 28 5.72 8.62 2.01
CA TYR A 28 5.30 8.56 0.61
C TYR A 28 4.83 9.93 0.12
N ALA A 29 3.97 10.60 0.88
CA ALA A 29 3.47 11.92 0.52
C ALA A 29 4.61 12.93 0.38
N GLN A 30 5.56 12.91 1.30
CA GLN A 30 6.73 13.80 1.27
C GLN A 30 7.55 13.56 0.00
N LEU A 31 7.81 12.30 -0.34
CA LEU A 31 8.57 11.96 -1.54
C LEU A 31 7.82 12.31 -2.82
N LEU A 32 6.53 12.03 -2.85
CA LEU A 32 5.70 12.25 -4.05
C LEU A 32 5.75 13.70 -4.51
N PHE A 33 5.73 14.63 -3.56
CA PHE A 33 5.74 16.07 -3.88
C PHE A 33 7.13 16.70 -3.81
N SER A 34 8.17 15.89 -3.61
CA SER A 34 9.55 16.37 -3.64
C SER A 34 10.01 16.57 -5.08
N GLU A 35 10.76 17.63 -5.32
CA GLU A 35 11.32 17.91 -6.65
C GLU A 35 12.48 17.00 -7.00
N ARG A 36 13.09 16.35 -5.99
CA ARG A 36 14.21 15.45 -6.18
C ARG A 36 14.13 14.27 -5.23
N PRO A 37 14.82 13.17 -5.53
CA PRO A 37 14.88 12.04 -4.60
C PRO A 37 15.61 12.42 -3.31
N LYS A 38 15.34 11.67 -2.25
CA LYS A 38 15.80 11.98 -0.90
C LYS A 38 16.52 10.80 -0.27
N THR A 39 17.48 11.13 0.61
CA THR A 39 18.13 10.12 1.46
C THR A 39 17.28 9.89 2.71
N ILE A 40 17.59 8.80 3.44
CA ILE A 40 16.95 8.53 4.74
C ILE A 40 17.15 9.69 5.70
N THR A 41 18.37 10.26 5.74
CA THR A 41 18.67 11.39 6.62
C THR A 41 17.81 12.60 6.30
N GLU A 42 17.68 12.92 5.02
CA GLU A 42 16.83 14.04 4.58
C GLU A 42 15.38 13.82 4.97
N LEU A 43 14.85 12.62 4.73
CA LEU A 43 13.47 12.29 5.07
C LEU A 43 13.23 12.34 6.58
N ALA A 44 14.19 11.86 7.36
CA ALA A 44 14.10 11.94 8.83
C ALA A 44 14.03 13.39 9.29
N ASN A 45 14.88 14.23 8.75
CA ASN A 45 14.90 15.65 9.09
C ASN A 45 13.62 16.37 8.67
N GLU A 46 13.11 16.09 7.48
CA GLU A 46 11.93 16.77 6.95
C GLU A 46 10.64 16.32 7.63
N THR A 47 10.56 15.07 8.04
CA THR A 47 9.34 14.52 8.65
C THR A 47 9.36 14.56 10.17
N GLY A 48 10.53 14.73 10.77
CA GLY A 48 10.67 14.65 12.23
C GLY A 48 10.68 13.21 12.75
N LEU A 49 10.71 12.22 11.87
CA LEU A 49 10.74 10.81 12.26
C LEU A 49 12.20 10.35 12.46
N GLY A 50 12.38 9.32 13.28
CA GLY A 50 13.70 8.73 13.46
C GLY A 50 14.14 7.98 12.20
N LYS A 51 15.46 7.87 11.99
CA LYS A 51 16.01 7.17 10.81
C LYS A 51 15.56 5.71 10.74
N SER A 52 15.44 5.05 11.89
CA SER A 52 14.97 3.66 11.95
C SER A 52 13.53 3.55 11.45
N THR A 53 12.67 4.47 11.88
CA THR A 53 11.27 4.51 11.43
C THR A 53 11.20 4.79 9.94
N VAL A 54 12.00 5.72 9.44
CA VAL A 54 12.05 6.05 8.01
C VAL A 54 12.50 4.82 7.20
N SER A 55 13.55 4.15 7.65
CA SER A 55 14.07 2.96 6.97
C SER A 55 13.03 1.86 6.88
N THR A 56 12.32 1.59 7.97
CA THR A 56 11.28 0.57 8.01
C THR A 56 10.11 0.94 7.08
N ALA A 57 9.71 2.21 7.11
CA ALA A 57 8.65 2.70 6.24
C ALA A 57 9.00 2.57 4.76
N LEU A 58 10.24 2.94 4.41
CA LEU A 58 10.71 2.84 3.01
C LEU A 58 10.76 1.39 2.54
N ARG A 59 11.15 0.47 3.42
CA ARG A 59 11.18 -0.96 3.08
C ARG A 59 9.78 -1.47 2.73
N LEU A 60 8.79 -1.07 3.52
CA LEU A 60 7.40 -1.42 3.24
C LEU A 60 6.94 -0.84 1.90
N LEU A 61 7.20 0.45 1.68
CA LEU A 61 6.80 1.13 0.45
C LEU A 61 7.51 0.55 -0.78
N GLU A 62 8.78 0.15 -0.66
CA GLU A 62 9.51 -0.52 -1.73
C GLU A 62 8.89 -1.88 -2.05
N HIS A 63 8.57 -2.65 -1.02
CA HIS A 63 7.94 -3.96 -1.18
C HIS A 63 6.63 -3.83 -1.96
N ASP A 64 5.87 -2.79 -1.69
CA ASP A 64 4.58 -2.55 -2.35
C ASP A 64 4.71 -1.81 -3.68
N GLY A 65 5.92 -1.46 -4.08
CA GLY A 65 6.16 -0.83 -5.38
C GLY A 65 5.81 0.65 -5.45
N LEU A 66 5.61 1.29 -4.30
CA LEU A 66 5.29 2.73 -4.26
C LEU A 66 6.53 3.62 -4.27
N VAL A 67 7.67 3.09 -3.84
CA VAL A 67 8.95 3.80 -3.94
C VAL A 67 10.00 2.86 -4.51
N TYR A 68 11.06 3.43 -5.05
CA TYR A 68 12.23 2.69 -5.48
C TYR A 68 13.47 3.49 -5.12
N SER A 69 14.62 2.84 -5.09
CA SER A 69 15.87 3.49 -4.73
C SER A 69 16.89 3.39 -5.85
N THR A 70 17.78 4.37 -5.88
CA THR A 70 18.95 4.37 -6.76
C THR A 70 20.17 4.66 -5.89
N LYS A 71 21.34 4.22 -6.33
CA LYS A 71 22.60 4.51 -5.65
C LYS A 71 23.41 5.54 -6.43
N VAL A 72 23.91 6.55 -5.75
CA VAL A 72 24.87 7.50 -6.30
C VAL A 72 26.06 7.49 -5.36
N GLY A 73 27.14 6.81 -5.76
CA GLY A 73 28.28 6.55 -4.87
C GLY A 73 27.84 5.64 -3.72
N LYS A 74 28.02 6.12 -2.50
CA LYS A 74 27.58 5.39 -1.29
C LYS A 74 26.19 5.80 -0.83
N LYS A 75 25.61 6.82 -1.46
CA LYS A 75 24.29 7.33 -1.08
C LYS A 75 23.17 6.55 -1.76
N LYS A 76 22.14 6.24 -0.99
CA LYS A 76 20.92 5.62 -1.49
C LYS A 76 19.85 6.69 -1.53
N LEU A 77 19.29 6.91 -2.70
CA LEU A 77 18.28 7.95 -2.94
C LEU A 77 16.94 7.28 -3.22
N TYR A 78 15.90 7.77 -2.60
CA TYR A 78 14.55 7.21 -2.71
C TYR A 78 13.66 8.09 -3.56
N HIS A 79 12.89 7.45 -4.42
CA HIS A 79 11.98 8.07 -5.38
C HIS A 79 10.58 7.54 -5.16
N ALA A 80 9.58 8.40 -5.18
CA ALA A 80 8.18 7.96 -5.15
C ALA A 80 7.68 7.73 -6.58
N ARG A 81 6.87 6.70 -6.76
CA ARG A 81 6.14 6.48 -8.00
C ARG A 81 4.79 7.14 -7.88
N SER A 82 4.39 7.93 -8.87
CA SER A 82 3.04 8.47 -8.95
C SER A 82 2.14 7.39 -9.52
N ALA A 83 1.84 6.41 -8.66
CA ALA A 83 1.21 5.17 -9.10
C ALA A 83 0.04 4.80 -8.19
N PHE A 84 -0.95 5.69 -8.07
CA PHE A 84 -2.14 5.41 -7.26
C PHE A 84 -2.86 4.16 -7.73
N ASN A 85 -2.78 3.82 -9.01
CA ASN A 85 -3.36 2.59 -9.54
C ASN A 85 -2.76 1.35 -8.90
N ARG A 86 -1.53 1.43 -8.35
CA ARG A 86 -0.94 0.29 -7.64
C ARG A 86 -1.69 -0.03 -6.35
N LEU A 87 -2.36 0.96 -5.76
CA LEU A 87 -3.19 0.72 -4.58
C LEU A 87 -4.38 -0.18 -4.91
N LEU A 88 -4.82 -0.17 -6.16
CA LEU A 88 -5.90 -1.04 -6.63
C LEU A 88 -5.45 -2.51 -6.73
N MET A 89 -4.15 -2.77 -6.68
CA MET A 89 -3.62 -4.14 -6.69
C MET A 89 -3.75 -4.82 -5.32
N PHE A 90 -3.97 -4.05 -4.25
CA PHE A 90 -4.11 -4.64 -2.91
C PHE A 90 -5.27 -5.62 -2.83
N PRO A 91 -6.48 -5.29 -3.33
CA PRO A 91 -7.57 -6.27 -3.30
C PRO A 91 -7.21 -7.57 -4.01
N GLU A 92 -6.51 -7.49 -5.14
CA GLU A 92 -6.08 -8.67 -5.88
C GLU A 92 -5.11 -9.51 -5.06
N ARG A 93 -4.11 -8.87 -4.43
CA ARG A 93 -3.13 -9.57 -3.62
C ARG A 93 -3.79 -10.24 -2.41
N ILE A 94 -4.65 -9.52 -1.70
CA ILE A 94 -5.36 -10.06 -0.55
C ILE A 94 -6.21 -11.26 -0.96
N LEU A 95 -6.92 -11.14 -2.08
CA LEU A 95 -7.72 -12.24 -2.59
C LEU A 95 -6.87 -13.47 -2.87
N LYS A 96 -5.78 -13.28 -3.61
CA LYS A 96 -4.93 -14.38 -4.07
C LYS A 96 -4.10 -14.99 -2.95
N GLU A 97 -3.50 -14.16 -2.09
CA GLU A 97 -2.57 -14.62 -1.06
C GLU A 97 -3.26 -15.09 0.23
N TYR A 98 -4.44 -14.60 0.52
CA TYR A 98 -5.09 -14.86 1.81
C TYR A 98 -6.49 -15.42 1.70
N VAL A 99 -7.35 -14.84 0.87
CA VAL A 99 -8.76 -15.24 0.80
C VAL A 99 -8.91 -16.63 0.17
N VAL A 100 -8.28 -16.86 -0.97
CA VAL A 100 -8.35 -18.14 -1.67
C VAL A 100 -7.75 -19.26 -0.82
N PRO A 101 -6.53 -19.10 -0.24
CA PRO A 101 -5.99 -20.12 0.65
C PRO A 101 -6.88 -20.38 1.87
N LEU A 102 -7.46 -19.33 2.46
CA LEU A 102 -8.39 -19.50 3.59
C LEU A 102 -9.59 -20.35 3.18
N ARG A 103 -10.21 -20.05 2.04
CA ARG A 103 -11.35 -20.84 1.55
C ARG A 103 -10.97 -22.31 1.39
N LYS A 104 -9.81 -22.57 0.79
CA LYS A 104 -9.35 -23.95 0.57
C LYS A 104 -9.15 -24.69 1.88
N LEU A 105 -8.59 -24.04 2.89
CA LEU A 105 -8.41 -24.64 4.20
C LEU A 105 -9.75 -24.93 4.89
N LEU A 106 -10.70 -23.99 4.80
CA LEU A 106 -12.01 -24.16 5.41
C LEU A 106 -12.81 -25.28 4.72
N GLU A 107 -12.61 -25.49 3.43
CA GLU A 107 -13.27 -26.58 2.70
C GLU A 107 -12.81 -27.95 3.20
N GLN A 108 -11.66 -28.06 3.83
CA GLN A 108 -11.16 -29.32 4.40
C GLN A 108 -11.88 -29.71 5.70
N THR A 109 -12.54 -28.76 6.36
CA THR A 109 -13.27 -29.01 7.61
C THR A 109 -14.63 -28.30 7.56
N PRO A 110 -15.49 -28.64 6.58
CA PRO A 110 -16.74 -27.89 6.35
C PRO A 110 -17.73 -27.94 7.51
N ASP A 111 -17.80 -29.04 8.21
CA ASP A 111 -18.78 -29.23 9.29
C ASP A 111 -18.61 -28.26 10.45
N LYS A 112 -17.37 -27.83 10.71
CA LYS A 112 -17.08 -26.90 11.81
C LYS A 112 -17.16 -25.44 11.36
N ASN A 113 -16.95 -25.20 10.07
CA ASN A 113 -16.71 -23.85 9.56
C ASN A 113 -17.69 -23.45 8.45
N GLU A 114 -18.83 -24.13 8.37
CA GLU A 114 -19.78 -23.90 7.28
C GLU A 114 -20.20 -22.44 7.10
N LYS A 115 -20.54 -21.78 8.21
CA LYS A 115 -20.94 -20.38 8.17
C LYS A 115 -19.81 -19.47 7.70
N ILE A 116 -18.62 -19.69 8.26
CA ILE A 116 -17.44 -18.89 7.89
C ILE A 116 -17.07 -19.16 6.42
N LEU A 117 -17.11 -20.42 6.01
CA LEU A 117 -16.83 -20.80 4.63
C LEU A 117 -17.79 -20.11 3.65
N ASN A 118 -19.07 -20.08 3.97
CA ASN A 118 -20.04 -19.42 3.12
C ASN A 118 -19.77 -17.92 3.00
N ASP A 119 -19.42 -17.26 4.11
CA ASP A 119 -19.05 -15.84 4.12
C ASP A 119 -17.81 -15.59 3.27
N VAL A 120 -16.80 -16.46 3.38
CA VAL A 120 -15.56 -16.32 2.61
C VAL A 120 -15.82 -16.52 1.11
N LYS A 121 -16.65 -17.51 0.74
CA LYS A 121 -17.01 -17.76 -0.65
C LYS A 121 -17.73 -16.55 -1.26
N GLU A 122 -18.65 -15.98 -0.51
CA GLU A 122 -19.39 -14.79 -0.95
C GLU A 122 -18.45 -13.60 -1.14
N PHE A 123 -17.54 -13.40 -0.18
CA PHE A 123 -16.54 -12.35 -0.27
C PHE A 123 -15.64 -12.55 -1.49
N GLU A 124 -15.20 -13.79 -1.73
CA GLU A 124 -14.33 -14.11 -2.87
C GLU A 124 -15.01 -13.75 -4.19
N GLU A 125 -16.27 -14.14 -4.35
CA GLU A 125 -17.03 -13.83 -5.56
C GLU A 125 -17.20 -12.33 -5.77
N LEU A 126 -17.52 -11.60 -4.71
CA LEU A 126 -17.67 -10.15 -4.77
C LEU A 126 -16.36 -9.48 -5.12
N ALA A 127 -15.27 -9.90 -4.48
CA ALA A 127 -13.94 -9.34 -4.73
C ALA A 127 -13.51 -9.56 -6.18
N LYS A 128 -13.74 -10.75 -6.72
CA LYS A 128 -13.46 -11.05 -8.13
C LYS A 128 -14.22 -10.15 -9.09
N GLU A 129 -15.49 -9.92 -8.81
CA GLU A 129 -16.33 -9.06 -9.64
C GLU A 129 -15.85 -7.61 -9.61
N ILE A 130 -15.51 -7.10 -8.42
CA ILE A 130 -14.98 -5.75 -8.26
C ILE A 130 -13.67 -5.60 -9.04
N LEU A 131 -12.77 -6.59 -8.92
CA LEU A 131 -11.48 -6.55 -9.63
C LEU A 131 -11.69 -6.58 -11.14
N ARG A 132 -12.63 -7.38 -11.61
CA ARG A 132 -12.96 -7.44 -13.03
C ARG A 132 -13.42 -6.07 -13.54
N LEU A 133 -14.31 -5.41 -12.80
CA LEU A 133 -14.80 -4.09 -13.16
C LEU A 133 -13.71 -3.04 -13.15
N LEU A 134 -12.84 -3.06 -12.14
CA LEU A 134 -11.71 -2.14 -12.07
C LEU A 134 -10.73 -2.34 -13.21
N ASN A 135 -10.46 -3.58 -13.57
CA ASN A 135 -9.57 -3.91 -14.69
C ASN A 135 -10.15 -3.40 -16.01
N ASP A 136 -11.43 -3.61 -16.24
CA ASP A 136 -12.10 -3.11 -17.44
C ASP A 136 -12.08 -1.58 -17.50
N PHE A 137 -12.27 -0.94 -16.35
CA PHE A 137 -12.26 0.53 -16.24
C PHE A 137 -10.88 1.10 -16.56
N SER A 138 -9.81 0.43 -16.13
CA SER A 138 -8.44 0.90 -16.33
C SER A 138 -7.99 0.79 -17.81
N LYS A 139 -8.70 0.03 -18.61
CA LYS A 139 -8.40 -0.11 -20.04
C LYS A 139 -8.98 1.02 -20.88
N THR A 140 -9.86 1.81 -20.32
CA THR A 140 -10.41 2.98 -20.99
C THR A 140 -9.64 4.23 -20.67
#